data_18f6fdb204701f275fef89a07d28c53c
#
_entry.id   18f6fdb204701f275fef89a07d28c53c
#
_cell.length_a   1.000
_cell.length_b   1.000
_cell.length_c   1.000
_cell.angle_alpha   90.00
_cell.angle_beta   90.00
_cell.angle_gamma   90.00
#
_symmetry.space_group_name_H-M   'P 1'
#
loop_
_entity.id
_entity.type
_entity.pdbx_description
1 polymer ?
#
loop_
_entity_poly.entity_id
_entity_poly.type
_entity_poly.pdbx_seq_one_letter_code
_entity_poly.pdbx_strand_id
1 'polypeptide(L)'
;GLGIGYALSWIFEAPRLRRFSICAGDSITIPQYLTNRFLSKSKLMQIICAVIFLVAYTIYAASSIKACGTLFHTVMDIDANVAMYIAAFIIIAYTFLGGFSAVCWTDFFQGLLMLAALLIAPIFVLALMGSGEIVASGTLPDGYFNFMTSWKDIVSGLGWGLGYFGMPHIIIRFMSLKSEKELRKSSVIGISWTTIILIMSVLAGVAGRMFLGEMEDSSLVFITMVRRIFPALVSGILLSAILSAAMS
;
A
#
# COMPACT_ATOMS: atom_id res chain seq x y z
N GLY A 1 -13.81 2.85 -4.44
CA GLY A 1 -13.43 1.78 -5.40
C GLY A 1 -12.45 0.79 -4.79
N LEU A 2 -11.27 1.25 -4.37
CA LEU A 2 -10.14 0.43 -3.90
C LEU A 2 -10.55 -0.56 -2.80
N GLY A 3 -11.09 -0.11 -1.68
CA GLY A 3 -11.50 -0.98 -0.57
C GLY A 3 -12.57 -2.00 -0.95
N ILE A 4 -13.51 -1.60 -1.82
CA ILE A 4 -14.54 -2.50 -2.32
C ILE A 4 -13.92 -3.59 -3.20
N GLY A 5 -13.06 -3.21 -4.16
CA GLY A 5 -12.36 -4.17 -5.02
C GLY A 5 -11.52 -5.17 -4.23
N TYR A 6 -10.76 -4.70 -3.25
CA TYR A 6 -9.96 -5.54 -2.36
C TYR A 6 -10.84 -6.52 -1.56
N ALA A 7 -11.94 -6.04 -0.97
CA ALA A 7 -12.86 -6.92 -0.24
C ALA A 7 -13.52 -7.96 -1.16
N LEU A 8 -13.94 -7.57 -2.35
CA LEU A 8 -14.52 -8.49 -3.33
C LEU A 8 -13.51 -9.54 -3.80
N SER A 9 -12.22 -9.18 -4.00
CA SER A 9 -11.19 -10.17 -4.36
C SER A 9 -11.01 -11.22 -3.25
N TRP A 10 -11.00 -10.83 -1.98
CA TRP A 10 -10.95 -11.78 -0.86
C TRP A 10 -12.18 -12.68 -0.77
N ILE A 11 -13.37 -12.16 -1.04
CA ILE A 11 -14.63 -12.90 -0.89
C ILE A 11 -14.86 -13.84 -2.07
N PHE A 12 -14.65 -13.37 -3.30
CA PHE A 12 -15.02 -14.11 -4.50
C PHE A 12 -13.87 -14.82 -5.18
N GLU A 13 -12.70 -14.20 -5.25
CA GLU A 13 -11.56 -14.71 -5.98
C GLU A 13 -10.72 -15.66 -5.13
N ALA A 14 -10.33 -15.26 -3.94
CA ALA A 14 -9.40 -15.99 -3.10
C ALA A 14 -9.81 -17.46 -2.84
N PRO A 15 -11.09 -17.79 -2.48
CA PRO A 15 -11.50 -19.16 -2.25
C PRO A 15 -11.43 -20.03 -3.51
N ARG A 16 -11.86 -19.44 -4.64
CA ARG A 16 -11.87 -20.14 -5.92
C ARG A 16 -10.44 -20.36 -6.41
N LEU A 17 -9.62 -19.33 -6.36
CA LEU A 17 -8.25 -19.41 -6.83
C LEU A 17 -7.43 -20.41 -6.00
N ARG A 18 -7.57 -20.43 -4.66
CA ARG A 18 -6.87 -21.41 -3.81
C ARG A 18 -7.25 -22.85 -4.17
N ARG A 19 -8.54 -23.14 -4.33
CA ARG A 19 -9.00 -24.48 -4.75
C ARG A 19 -8.42 -24.88 -6.11
N PHE A 20 -8.52 -23.99 -7.08
CA PHE A 20 -8.02 -24.29 -8.43
C PHE A 20 -6.51 -24.36 -8.50
N SER A 21 -5.76 -23.61 -7.69
CA SER A 21 -4.30 -23.70 -7.65
C SER A 21 -3.81 -25.04 -7.10
N ILE A 22 -4.51 -25.59 -6.11
CA ILE A 22 -4.24 -26.94 -5.60
C ILE A 22 -4.48 -27.99 -6.70
N CYS A 23 -5.64 -27.93 -7.36
CA CYS A 23 -5.96 -28.85 -8.47
C CYS A 23 -5.00 -28.71 -9.65
N ALA A 24 -4.40 -27.53 -9.85
CA ALA A 24 -3.41 -27.26 -10.88
C ALA A 24 -1.96 -27.56 -10.43
N GLY A 25 -1.78 -28.60 -9.61
CA GLY A 25 -0.47 -29.04 -9.14
C GLY A 25 0.14 -28.15 -8.07
N ASP A 26 -0.69 -27.61 -7.18
CA ASP A 26 -0.31 -26.66 -6.11
C ASP A 26 0.57 -25.51 -6.60
N SER A 27 0.13 -24.90 -7.69
CA SER A 27 0.85 -23.82 -8.37
C SER A 27 0.99 -22.60 -7.47
N ILE A 28 2.21 -22.09 -7.32
CA ILE A 28 2.54 -20.96 -6.44
C ILE A 28 2.53 -19.63 -7.22
N THR A 29 2.80 -19.67 -8.53
CA THR A 29 2.85 -18.47 -9.37
C THR A 29 1.72 -18.47 -10.40
N ILE A 30 1.26 -17.26 -10.80
CA ILE A 30 0.20 -17.11 -11.81
C ILE A 30 0.60 -17.74 -13.16
N PRO A 31 1.82 -17.53 -13.70
CA PRO A 31 2.23 -18.16 -14.95
C PRO A 31 2.18 -19.69 -14.86
N GLN A 32 2.64 -20.27 -13.75
CA GLN A 32 2.57 -21.72 -13.51
C GLN A 32 1.14 -22.19 -13.42
N TYR A 33 0.29 -21.50 -12.65
CA TYR A 33 -1.13 -21.81 -12.51
C TYR A 33 -1.85 -21.84 -13.87
N LEU A 34 -1.66 -20.82 -14.69
CA LEU A 34 -2.27 -20.75 -16.01
C LEU A 34 -1.79 -21.89 -16.92
N THR A 35 -0.48 -22.17 -16.91
CA THR A 35 0.09 -23.26 -17.69
C THR A 35 -0.49 -24.62 -17.30
N ASN A 36 -0.56 -24.90 -16.00
CA ASN A 36 -1.08 -26.16 -15.48
C ASN A 36 -2.60 -26.28 -15.69
N ARG A 37 -3.35 -25.20 -15.46
CA ARG A 37 -4.80 -25.15 -15.64
C ARG A 37 -5.22 -25.45 -17.09
N PHE A 38 -4.52 -24.88 -18.05
CA PHE A 38 -4.82 -25.04 -19.49
C PHE A 38 -4.06 -26.19 -20.13
N LEU A 39 -3.29 -26.97 -19.36
CA LEU A 39 -2.46 -28.07 -19.84
C LEU A 39 -1.60 -27.66 -21.03
N SER A 40 -1.10 -26.45 -21.01
CA SER A 40 -0.34 -25.88 -22.12
C SER A 40 0.99 -26.60 -22.30
N LYS A 41 1.20 -27.19 -23.47
CA LYS A 41 2.47 -27.79 -23.86
C LYS A 41 3.53 -26.76 -24.25
N SER A 42 3.09 -25.54 -24.57
CA SER A 42 3.97 -24.45 -24.98
C SER A 42 4.36 -23.57 -23.80
N LYS A 43 5.61 -23.14 -23.75
CA LYS A 43 6.10 -22.13 -22.79
C LYS A 43 5.64 -20.71 -23.11
N LEU A 44 4.95 -20.49 -24.23
CA LEU A 44 4.56 -19.17 -24.70
C LEU A 44 3.71 -18.41 -23.66
N MET A 45 2.75 -19.09 -23.03
CA MET A 45 1.91 -18.47 -21.98
C MET A 45 2.75 -17.99 -20.80
N GLN A 46 3.72 -18.79 -20.35
CA GLN A 46 4.63 -18.37 -19.26
C GLN A 46 5.45 -17.16 -19.64
N ILE A 47 5.98 -17.15 -20.87
CA ILE A 47 6.81 -16.04 -21.37
C ILE A 47 5.99 -14.75 -21.46
N ILE A 48 4.79 -14.81 -22.03
CA ILE A 48 3.89 -13.63 -22.13
C ILE A 48 3.58 -13.08 -20.73
N CYS A 49 3.17 -13.93 -19.80
CA CYS A 49 2.90 -13.51 -18.42
C CYS A 49 4.13 -12.91 -17.75
N ALA A 50 5.31 -13.54 -17.92
CA ALA A 50 6.55 -13.05 -17.35
C ALA A 50 6.94 -11.66 -17.89
N VAL A 51 6.78 -11.42 -19.19
CA VAL A 51 7.06 -10.12 -19.81
C VAL A 51 6.09 -9.05 -19.28
N ILE A 52 4.78 -9.35 -19.23
CA ILE A 52 3.78 -8.42 -18.69
C ILE A 52 4.12 -8.06 -17.24
N PHE A 53 4.44 -9.07 -16.41
CA PHE A 53 4.79 -8.83 -15.01
C PHE A 53 6.09 -8.03 -14.88
N LEU A 54 7.10 -8.35 -15.66
CA LEU A 54 8.37 -7.61 -15.64
C LEU A 54 8.14 -6.13 -15.92
N VAL A 55 7.40 -5.79 -16.97
CA VAL A 55 7.10 -4.39 -17.33
C VAL A 55 6.27 -3.71 -16.23
N ALA A 56 5.16 -4.31 -15.80
CA ALA A 56 4.27 -3.72 -14.81
C ALA A 56 4.97 -3.51 -13.46
N TYR A 57 5.72 -4.50 -12.98
CA TYR A 57 6.41 -4.41 -11.69
C TYR A 57 7.65 -3.52 -11.72
N THR A 58 8.31 -3.37 -12.85
CA THR A 58 9.39 -2.39 -12.97
C THR A 58 8.87 -0.97 -12.77
N ILE A 59 7.72 -0.65 -13.36
CA ILE A 59 7.07 0.66 -13.19
C ILE A 59 6.60 0.84 -11.73
N TYR A 60 6.00 -0.19 -11.16
CA TYR A 60 5.54 -0.16 -9.76
C TYR A 60 6.70 0.04 -8.78
N ALA A 61 7.78 -0.73 -8.91
CA ALA A 61 8.97 -0.61 -8.09
C ALA A 61 9.64 0.77 -8.23
N ALA A 62 9.70 1.31 -9.44
CA ALA A 62 10.24 2.65 -9.68
C ALA A 62 9.45 3.73 -8.92
N SER A 63 8.12 3.62 -8.84
CA SER A 63 7.30 4.58 -8.09
C SER A 63 7.55 4.49 -6.58
N SER A 64 7.71 3.29 -6.03
CA SER A 64 8.04 3.07 -4.62
C SER A 64 9.44 3.62 -4.25
N ILE A 65 10.44 3.35 -5.09
CA ILE A 65 11.79 3.87 -4.92
C ILE A 65 11.80 5.41 -4.98
N LYS A 66 11.02 5.99 -5.89
CA LYS A 66 10.86 7.45 -5.98
C LYS A 66 10.26 8.03 -4.70
N ALA A 67 9.27 7.39 -4.09
CA ALA A 67 8.70 7.82 -2.82
C ALA A 67 9.74 7.83 -1.69
N CYS A 68 10.62 6.82 -1.62
CA CYS A 68 11.76 6.82 -0.70
C CYS A 68 12.71 8.00 -0.95
N GLY A 69 13.06 8.27 -2.21
CA GLY A 69 13.91 9.41 -2.59
C GLY A 69 13.33 10.74 -2.14
N THR A 70 12.03 10.96 -2.38
CA THR A 70 11.31 12.17 -1.96
C THR A 70 11.35 12.34 -0.44
N LEU A 71 11.14 11.26 0.32
CA LEU A 71 11.18 11.31 1.77
C LEU A 71 12.56 11.73 2.29
N PHE A 72 13.62 11.08 1.83
CA PHE A 72 14.99 11.38 2.28
C PHE A 72 15.41 12.80 1.88
N HIS A 73 15.07 13.24 0.67
CA HIS A 73 15.32 14.62 0.25
C HIS A 73 14.61 15.62 1.17
N THR A 74 13.32 15.41 1.46
CA THR A 74 12.52 16.34 2.27
C THR A 74 12.93 16.36 3.74
N VAL A 75 13.38 15.23 4.28
CA VAL A 75 13.68 15.09 5.72
C VAL A 75 15.14 15.34 6.05
N MET A 76 16.06 14.88 5.22
CA MET A 76 17.51 14.86 5.48
C MET A 76 18.30 15.75 4.52
N ASP A 77 17.65 16.37 3.56
CA ASP A 77 18.30 17.19 2.51
C ASP A 77 19.35 16.42 1.68
N ILE A 78 19.14 15.09 1.56
CA ILE A 78 19.98 14.21 0.74
C ILE A 78 19.48 14.31 -0.70
N ASP A 79 20.39 14.29 -1.68
CA ASP A 79 20.00 14.24 -3.08
C ASP A 79 19.06 13.07 -3.36
N ALA A 80 17.92 13.36 -4.00
CA ALA A 80 16.86 12.38 -4.21
C ALA A 80 17.32 11.16 -5.02
N ASN A 81 18.24 11.33 -5.98
CA ASN A 81 18.77 10.23 -6.79
C ASN A 81 19.67 9.32 -5.94
N VAL A 82 20.52 9.90 -5.12
CA VAL A 82 21.37 9.14 -4.20
C VAL A 82 20.51 8.32 -3.23
N ALA A 83 19.49 8.94 -2.67
CA ALA A 83 18.55 8.27 -1.77
C ALA A 83 17.79 7.14 -2.47
N MET A 84 17.35 7.33 -3.73
CA MET A 84 16.72 6.28 -4.53
C MET A 84 17.64 5.09 -4.77
N TYR A 85 18.92 5.31 -5.10
CA TYR A 85 19.87 4.22 -5.31
C TYR A 85 20.14 3.43 -4.02
N ILE A 86 20.27 4.11 -2.89
CA ILE A 86 20.45 3.47 -1.58
C ILE A 86 19.22 2.63 -1.23
N ALA A 87 18.02 3.20 -1.36
CA ALA A 87 16.76 2.48 -1.10
C ALA A 87 16.62 1.25 -2.00
N ALA A 88 16.87 1.40 -3.32
CA ALA A 88 16.83 0.29 -4.26
C ALA A 88 17.81 -0.83 -3.89
N PHE A 89 19.04 -0.47 -3.53
CA PHE A 89 20.05 -1.45 -3.12
C PHE A 89 19.61 -2.23 -1.87
N ILE A 90 19.11 -1.53 -0.85
CA ILE A 90 18.63 -2.17 0.39
C ILE A 90 17.46 -3.11 0.10
N ILE A 91 16.46 -2.66 -0.68
CA ILE A 91 15.28 -3.46 -1.03
C ILE A 91 15.70 -4.73 -1.79
N ILE A 92 16.55 -4.60 -2.80
CA ILE A 92 17.04 -5.73 -3.59
C ILE A 92 17.85 -6.69 -2.71
N ALA A 93 18.75 -6.17 -1.87
CA ALA A 93 19.61 -6.99 -1.03
C ALA A 93 18.82 -7.85 -0.05
N TYR A 94 17.89 -7.27 0.73
CA TYR A 94 17.14 -8.08 1.70
C TYR A 94 16.15 -9.04 1.03
N THR A 95 15.56 -8.64 -0.10
CA THR A 95 14.65 -9.50 -0.86
C THR A 95 15.39 -10.70 -1.45
N PHE A 96 16.59 -10.47 -2.02
CA PHE A 96 17.41 -11.53 -2.60
C PHE A 96 17.92 -12.52 -1.55
N LEU A 97 18.38 -12.02 -0.40
CA LEU A 97 18.92 -12.85 0.68
C LEU A 97 17.83 -13.60 1.46
N GLY A 98 16.67 -12.98 1.66
CA GLY A 98 15.63 -13.49 2.55
C GLY A 98 14.52 -14.29 1.88
N GLY A 99 14.32 -14.12 0.59
CA GLY A 99 13.26 -14.77 -0.18
C GLY A 99 11.85 -14.41 0.32
N PHE A 100 10.84 -15.17 -0.13
CA PHE A 100 9.43 -14.90 0.14
C PHE A 100 9.06 -14.86 1.63
N SER A 101 9.63 -15.77 2.44
CA SER A 101 9.31 -15.83 3.87
C SER A 101 9.82 -14.60 4.63
N ALA A 102 11.02 -14.14 4.33
CA ALA A 102 11.56 -12.94 4.95
C ALA A 102 10.79 -11.69 4.53
N VAL A 103 10.39 -11.59 3.27
CA VAL A 103 9.53 -10.49 2.79
C VAL A 103 8.21 -10.47 3.55
N CYS A 104 7.55 -11.62 3.76
CA CYS A 104 6.31 -11.66 4.54
C CYS A 104 6.50 -11.19 6.00
N TRP A 105 7.62 -11.52 6.64
CA TRP A 105 7.92 -11.06 8.00
C TRP A 105 8.23 -9.56 8.03
N THR A 106 9.03 -9.06 7.10
CA THR A 106 9.31 -7.62 7.01
C THR A 106 8.03 -6.84 6.71
N ASP A 107 7.19 -7.29 5.79
CA ASP A 107 5.89 -6.67 5.47
C ASP A 107 4.98 -6.58 6.71
N PHE A 108 5.01 -7.61 7.56
CA PHE A 108 4.20 -7.61 8.79
C PHE A 108 4.64 -6.50 9.75
N PHE A 109 5.94 -6.40 10.07
CA PHE A 109 6.44 -5.36 10.98
C PHE A 109 6.34 -3.96 10.37
N GLN A 110 6.64 -3.83 9.09
CA GLN A 110 6.51 -2.59 8.34
C GLN A 110 5.05 -2.13 8.30
N GLY A 111 4.13 -3.07 8.08
CA GLY A 111 2.69 -2.79 8.12
C GLY A 111 2.23 -2.31 9.50
N LEU A 112 2.68 -2.93 10.59
CA LEU A 112 2.37 -2.47 11.96
C LEU A 112 2.88 -1.05 12.21
N LEU A 113 4.09 -0.74 11.78
CA LEU A 113 4.66 0.60 11.93
C LEU A 113 3.86 1.64 11.12
N MET A 114 3.49 1.30 9.88
CA MET A 114 2.64 2.14 9.04
C MET A 114 1.27 2.39 9.68
N LEU A 115 0.63 1.35 10.19
CA LEU A 115 -0.66 1.47 10.88
C LEU A 115 -0.55 2.35 12.11
N ALA A 116 0.47 2.14 12.93
CA ALA A 116 0.71 2.96 14.12
C ALA A 116 0.91 4.44 13.77
N ALA A 117 1.71 4.74 12.75
CA ALA A 117 1.93 6.12 12.31
C ALA A 117 0.65 6.79 11.79
N LEU A 118 -0.14 6.06 10.97
CA LEU A 118 -1.41 6.56 10.46
C LEU A 118 -2.48 6.73 11.54
N LEU A 119 -2.44 5.95 12.62
CA LEU A 119 -3.34 6.13 13.76
C LEU A 119 -2.89 7.30 14.64
N ILE A 120 -1.62 7.33 15.02
CA ILE A 120 -1.11 8.29 16.01
C ILE A 120 -1.13 9.71 15.46
N ALA A 121 -0.56 9.95 14.27
CA ALA A 121 -0.34 11.30 13.78
C ALA A 121 -1.64 12.11 13.59
N PRO A 122 -2.65 11.67 12.81
CA PRO A 122 -3.83 12.48 12.60
C PRO A 122 -4.71 12.59 13.86
N ILE A 123 -4.82 11.52 14.66
CA ILE A 123 -5.62 11.55 15.89
C ILE A 123 -5.02 12.54 16.89
N PHE A 124 -3.70 12.52 17.06
CA PHE A 124 -3.01 13.44 17.97
C PHE A 124 -3.14 14.89 17.53
N VAL A 125 -3.00 15.17 16.23
CA VAL A 125 -3.21 16.51 15.67
C VAL A 125 -4.62 17.01 15.90
N LEU A 126 -5.64 16.20 15.62
CA LEU A 126 -7.03 16.56 15.85
C LEU A 126 -7.34 16.75 17.35
N ALA A 127 -6.74 15.96 18.23
CA ALA A 127 -6.89 16.11 19.67
C ALA A 127 -6.31 17.44 20.17
N LEU A 128 -5.10 17.82 19.72
CA LEU A 128 -4.47 19.09 20.06
C LEU A 128 -5.25 20.30 19.51
N MET A 129 -5.83 20.18 18.31
CA MET A 129 -6.72 21.21 17.78
C MET A 129 -8.02 21.33 18.61
N GLY A 130 -8.58 20.21 19.05
CA GLY A 130 -9.78 20.16 19.88
C GLY A 130 -9.55 20.70 21.29
N SER A 131 -8.35 20.57 21.86
CA SER A 131 -7.97 21.15 23.16
C SER A 131 -7.62 22.64 23.07
N GLY A 132 -7.46 23.19 21.86
CA GLY A 132 -7.05 24.57 21.66
C GLY A 132 -5.56 24.83 21.81
N GLU A 133 -4.73 23.79 21.97
CA GLU A 133 -3.28 23.91 22.06
C GLU A 133 -2.64 24.31 20.74
N ILE A 134 -3.26 23.95 19.61
CA ILE A 134 -2.89 24.40 18.27
C ILE A 134 -4.10 24.97 17.54
N VAL A 135 -3.85 26.04 16.78
CA VAL A 135 -4.88 26.72 15.99
C VAL A 135 -4.96 26.12 14.61
N ALA A 136 -6.16 25.86 14.12
CA ALA A 136 -6.39 25.47 12.74
C ALA A 136 -5.98 26.61 11.79
N SER A 137 -5.04 26.34 10.88
CA SER A 137 -4.58 27.32 9.91
C SER A 137 -5.39 27.30 8.60
N GLY A 138 -6.19 26.26 8.39
CA GLY A 138 -6.98 26.07 7.19
C GLY A 138 -8.42 25.65 7.47
N THR A 139 -9.28 25.90 6.49
CA THR A 139 -10.64 25.42 6.44
C THR A 139 -10.81 24.37 5.36
N LEU A 140 -11.74 23.45 5.55
CA LEU A 140 -12.11 22.52 4.49
C LEU A 140 -12.91 23.26 3.43
N PRO A 141 -12.59 23.12 2.13
CA PRO A 141 -13.38 23.72 1.06
C PRO A 141 -14.83 23.24 1.08
N ASP A 142 -15.74 24.06 0.59
CA ASP A 142 -17.14 23.68 0.45
C ASP A 142 -17.27 22.44 -0.44
N GLY A 143 -18.04 21.47 0.01
CA GLY A 143 -18.20 20.20 -0.72
C GLY A 143 -17.04 19.22 -0.60
N TYR A 144 -16.07 19.43 0.29
CA TYR A 144 -14.91 18.54 0.48
C TYR A 144 -15.30 17.06 0.68
N PHE A 145 -16.41 16.81 1.36
CA PHE A 145 -16.97 15.47 1.57
C PHE A 145 -18.00 15.05 0.52
N ASN A 146 -18.12 15.79 -0.59
CA ASN A 146 -19.01 15.39 -1.66
C ASN A 146 -18.35 14.28 -2.50
N PHE A 147 -18.73 13.04 -2.26
CA PHE A 147 -18.22 11.86 -2.98
C PHE A 147 -18.79 11.71 -4.40
N MET A 148 -19.77 12.53 -4.76
CA MET A 148 -20.50 12.47 -6.05
C MET A 148 -20.16 13.66 -6.95
N THR A 149 -18.89 13.99 -7.06
CA THR A 149 -18.43 15.16 -7.83
C THR A 149 -18.54 14.97 -9.34
N SER A 150 -18.12 13.81 -9.85
CA SER A 150 -18.16 13.48 -11.27
C SER A 150 -18.35 11.98 -11.47
N TRP A 151 -19.19 11.61 -12.46
CA TRP A 151 -19.33 10.21 -12.84
C TRP A 151 -18.00 9.60 -13.34
N LYS A 152 -17.12 10.42 -13.95
CA LYS A 152 -15.78 10.00 -14.39
C LYS A 152 -14.90 9.58 -13.22
N ASP A 153 -14.93 10.33 -12.12
CA ASP A 153 -14.15 10.03 -10.92
C ASP A 153 -14.68 8.78 -10.23
N ILE A 154 -16.00 8.58 -10.22
CA ILE A 154 -16.62 7.36 -9.70
C ILE A 154 -16.18 6.14 -10.52
N VAL A 155 -16.27 6.20 -11.85
CA VAL A 155 -15.87 5.11 -12.75
C VAL A 155 -14.37 4.85 -12.64
N SER A 156 -13.54 5.87 -12.59
CA SER A 156 -12.11 5.76 -12.38
C SER A 156 -11.79 5.07 -11.04
N GLY A 157 -12.43 5.50 -9.95
CA GLY A 157 -12.29 4.89 -8.63
C GLY A 157 -12.74 3.43 -8.57
N LEU A 158 -13.78 3.05 -9.31
CA LEU A 158 -14.21 1.66 -9.47
C LEU A 158 -13.22 0.85 -10.31
N GLY A 159 -12.65 1.46 -11.35
CA GLY A 159 -11.61 0.85 -12.18
C GLY A 159 -10.37 0.44 -11.37
N TRP A 160 -9.96 1.27 -10.42
CA TRP A 160 -8.92 0.91 -9.45
C TRP A 160 -9.29 -0.34 -8.64
N GLY A 161 -10.56 -0.46 -8.23
CA GLY A 161 -11.06 -1.64 -7.53
C GLY A 161 -10.96 -2.92 -8.37
N LEU A 162 -11.25 -2.84 -9.67
CA LEU A 162 -11.13 -3.99 -10.57
C LEU A 162 -9.67 -4.45 -10.73
N GLY A 163 -8.70 -3.54 -10.63
CA GLY A 163 -7.27 -3.86 -10.69
C GLY A 163 -6.83 -4.87 -9.63
N TYR A 164 -7.48 -4.89 -8.46
CA TYR A 164 -7.14 -5.81 -7.37
C TYR A 164 -7.33 -7.29 -7.72
N PHE A 165 -8.25 -7.61 -8.61
CA PHE A 165 -8.45 -8.98 -9.10
C PHE A 165 -7.30 -9.49 -9.98
N GLY A 166 -6.47 -8.59 -10.50
CA GLY A 166 -5.34 -8.95 -11.34
C GLY A 166 -3.96 -8.72 -10.71
N MET A 167 -3.87 -8.23 -9.47
CA MET A 167 -2.58 -7.89 -8.84
C MET A 167 -1.81 -9.14 -8.38
N PRO A 168 -0.69 -9.50 -9.02
CA PRO A 168 0.03 -10.74 -8.75
C PRO A 168 0.49 -10.88 -7.29
N HIS A 169 0.95 -9.81 -6.64
CA HIS A 169 1.39 -9.86 -5.24
C HIS A 169 0.25 -10.18 -4.26
N ILE A 170 -1.00 -9.86 -4.59
CA ILE A 170 -2.18 -10.23 -3.80
C ILE A 170 -2.57 -11.67 -4.10
N ILE A 171 -2.64 -12.01 -5.38
CA ILE A 171 -3.04 -13.33 -5.87
C ILE A 171 -2.10 -14.42 -5.36
N ILE A 172 -0.78 -14.19 -5.34
CA ILE A 172 0.20 -15.13 -4.79
C ILE A 172 -0.07 -15.41 -3.31
N ARG A 173 -0.46 -14.40 -2.54
CA ARG A 173 -0.82 -14.58 -1.12
C ARG A 173 -2.05 -15.47 -0.94
N PHE A 174 -3.04 -15.39 -1.84
CA PHE A 174 -4.18 -16.30 -1.82
C PHE A 174 -3.77 -17.75 -2.10
N MET A 175 -2.90 -17.95 -3.10
CA MET A 175 -2.40 -19.28 -3.48
C MET A 175 -1.48 -19.90 -2.41
N SER A 176 -0.75 -19.09 -1.63
CA SER A 176 0.19 -19.57 -0.61
C SER A 176 -0.46 -19.97 0.73
N LEU A 177 -1.75 -19.73 0.93
CA LEU A 177 -2.45 -20.10 2.15
C LEU A 177 -2.53 -21.62 2.33
N LYS A 178 -2.32 -22.13 3.54
CA LYS A 178 -2.30 -23.57 3.82
C LYS A 178 -3.66 -24.24 3.64
N SER A 179 -4.74 -23.56 4.05
CA SER A 179 -6.09 -24.15 4.05
C SER A 179 -7.19 -23.12 3.83
N GLU A 180 -8.38 -23.58 3.44
CA GLU A 180 -9.57 -22.75 3.31
C GLU A 180 -10.03 -22.13 4.65
N LYS A 181 -9.76 -22.81 5.79
CA LYS A 181 -10.09 -22.26 7.12
C LYS A 181 -9.24 -21.02 7.44
N GLU A 182 -7.97 -21.05 7.07
CA GLU A 182 -7.08 -19.90 7.23
C GLU A 182 -7.44 -18.76 6.30
N LEU A 183 -7.95 -19.07 5.11
CA LEU A 183 -8.38 -18.05 4.14
C LEU A 183 -9.48 -17.15 4.72
N ARG A 184 -10.47 -17.71 5.44
CA ARG A 184 -11.51 -16.91 6.08
C ARG A 184 -10.95 -15.97 7.15
N LYS A 185 -10.02 -16.45 7.97
CA LYS A 185 -9.35 -15.61 8.99
C LYS A 185 -8.53 -14.50 8.32
N SER A 186 -7.75 -14.86 7.32
CA SER A 186 -6.92 -13.91 6.58
C SER A 186 -7.75 -12.87 5.84
N SER A 187 -8.91 -13.23 5.28
CA SER A 187 -9.81 -12.28 4.63
C SER A 187 -10.37 -11.25 5.62
N VAL A 188 -10.81 -11.68 6.79
CA VAL A 188 -11.30 -10.76 7.84
C VAL A 188 -10.19 -9.81 8.26
N ILE A 189 -8.99 -10.32 8.55
CA ILE A 189 -7.84 -9.49 8.94
C ILE A 189 -7.47 -8.53 7.81
N GLY A 190 -7.34 -9.02 6.58
CA GLY A 190 -6.94 -8.19 5.44
C GLY A 190 -7.96 -7.11 5.10
N ILE A 191 -9.26 -7.42 5.11
CA ILE A 191 -10.31 -6.44 4.82
C ILE A 191 -10.39 -5.40 5.94
N SER A 192 -10.38 -5.80 7.21
CA SER A 192 -10.40 -4.85 8.33
C SER A 192 -9.16 -3.96 8.34
N TRP A 193 -7.98 -4.53 8.14
CA TRP A 193 -6.72 -3.80 8.01
C TRP A 193 -6.79 -2.73 6.92
N THR A 194 -7.15 -3.12 5.71
CA THR A 194 -7.25 -2.18 4.58
C THR A 194 -8.30 -1.11 4.82
N THR A 195 -9.43 -1.46 5.42
CA THR A 195 -10.48 -0.49 5.76
C THR A 195 -9.98 0.55 6.75
N ILE A 196 -9.28 0.13 7.81
CA ILE A 196 -8.70 1.03 8.82
C ILE A 196 -7.69 1.96 8.16
N ILE A 197 -6.75 1.42 7.36
CA ILE A 197 -5.73 2.22 6.68
C ILE A 197 -6.36 3.27 5.77
N LEU A 198 -7.38 2.90 4.98
CA LEU A 198 -8.06 3.84 4.09
C LEU A 198 -8.76 4.97 4.85
N ILE A 199 -9.48 4.64 5.93
CA ILE A 199 -10.13 5.65 6.77
C ILE A 199 -9.09 6.57 7.38
N MET A 200 -8.02 6.03 7.94
CA MET A 200 -6.98 6.82 8.60
C MET A 200 -6.16 7.65 7.62
N SER A 201 -5.97 7.20 6.39
CA SER A 201 -5.32 7.98 5.33
C SER A 201 -6.15 9.20 4.94
N VAL A 202 -7.48 9.04 4.82
CA VAL A 202 -8.39 10.16 4.58
C VAL A 202 -8.36 11.13 5.77
N LEU A 203 -8.41 10.59 6.99
CA LEU A 203 -8.33 11.40 8.21
C LEU A 203 -7.03 12.19 8.31
N ALA A 204 -5.90 11.58 7.91
CA ALA A 204 -4.61 12.27 7.85
C ALA A 204 -4.61 13.44 6.85
N GLY A 205 -5.26 13.27 5.70
CA GLY A 205 -5.44 14.36 4.74
C GLY A 205 -6.31 15.49 5.29
N VAL A 206 -7.43 15.15 5.94
CA VAL A 206 -8.33 16.13 6.59
C VAL A 206 -7.60 16.89 7.70
N ALA A 207 -6.98 16.16 8.63
CA ALA A 207 -6.22 16.75 9.73
C ALA A 207 -5.08 17.65 9.24
N GLY A 208 -4.37 17.19 8.23
CA GLY A 208 -3.29 17.96 7.60
C GLY A 208 -3.80 19.23 6.93
N ARG A 209 -4.91 19.19 6.20
CA ARG A 209 -5.52 20.36 5.58
C ARG A 209 -5.99 21.39 6.62
N MET A 210 -6.60 20.93 7.69
CA MET A 210 -7.06 21.81 8.78
C MET A 210 -5.88 22.45 9.52
N PHE A 211 -4.81 21.66 9.77
CA PHE A 211 -3.65 22.14 10.53
C PHE A 211 -2.70 23.00 9.73
N LEU A 212 -2.37 22.61 8.48
CA LEU A 212 -1.35 23.26 7.66
C LEU A 212 -1.91 24.32 6.71
N GLY A 213 -3.22 24.27 6.40
CA GLY A 213 -3.83 25.10 5.38
C GLY A 213 -3.54 24.60 3.97
N GLU A 214 -3.41 25.54 3.02
CA GLU A 214 -3.01 25.23 1.65
C GLU A 214 -1.51 24.96 1.55
N MET A 215 -1.17 23.89 0.83
CA MET A 215 0.21 23.52 0.56
C MET A 215 0.43 23.45 -0.94
N GLU A 216 1.60 23.89 -1.40
CA GLU A 216 1.99 23.78 -2.81
C GLU A 216 2.07 22.33 -3.26
N ASP A 217 2.62 21.46 -2.42
CA ASP A 217 2.69 20.02 -2.64
C ASP A 217 1.93 19.24 -1.54
N SER A 218 0.72 18.81 -1.89
CA SER A 218 -0.14 18.03 -1.00
C SER A 218 0.41 16.63 -0.68
N SER A 219 1.36 16.10 -1.45
CA SER A 219 1.99 14.80 -1.18
C SER A 219 2.85 14.83 0.10
N LEU A 220 3.30 16.00 0.51
CA LEU A 220 4.14 16.22 1.71
C LEU A 220 3.33 16.47 2.99
N VAL A 221 1.99 16.42 2.94
CA VAL A 221 1.12 16.77 4.06
C VAL A 221 1.45 15.99 5.33
N PHE A 222 1.63 14.67 5.21
CA PHE A 222 1.94 13.82 6.36
C PHE A 222 3.33 14.13 6.95
N ILE A 223 4.33 14.29 6.10
CA ILE A 223 5.71 14.62 6.50
C ILE A 223 5.73 15.96 7.24
N THR A 224 5.11 16.96 6.67
CA THR A 224 5.09 18.32 7.24
C THR A 224 4.32 18.37 8.56
N MET A 225 3.18 17.69 8.64
CA MET A 225 2.37 17.58 9.84
C MET A 225 3.16 16.92 10.99
N VAL A 226 3.80 15.79 10.73
CA VAL A 226 4.60 15.07 11.73
C VAL A 226 5.78 15.91 12.20
N ARG A 227 6.51 16.54 11.30
CA ARG A 227 7.69 17.37 11.64
C ARG A 227 7.35 18.61 12.47
N ARG A 228 6.16 19.18 12.30
CA ARG A 228 5.75 20.39 13.04
C ARG A 228 5.28 20.10 14.45
N ILE A 229 4.74 18.90 14.71
CA ILE A 229 4.06 18.59 15.96
C ILE A 229 4.90 17.72 16.89
N PHE A 230 5.60 16.75 16.33
CA PHE A 230 6.31 15.75 17.13
C PHE A 230 7.78 16.11 17.33
N PRO A 231 8.37 15.79 18.53
CA PRO A 231 9.80 15.87 18.75
C PRO A 231 10.59 15.03 17.73
N ALA A 232 11.86 15.39 17.48
CA ALA A 232 12.67 14.79 16.42
C ALA A 232 12.71 13.25 16.45
N LEU A 233 12.85 12.64 17.64
CA LEU A 233 12.88 11.18 17.79
C LEU A 233 11.56 10.53 17.34
N VAL A 234 10.43 11.07 17.80
CA VAL A 234 9.09 10.56 17.47
C VAL A 234 8.79 10.80 15.99
N SER A 235 9.13 11.97 15.47
CA SER A 235 9.03 12.27 14.04
C SER A 235 9.82 11.27 13.20
N GLY A 236 11.05 10.94 13.58
CA GLY A 236 11.86 9.95 12.89
C GLY A 236 11.18 8.58 12.83
N ILE A 237 10.61 8.11 13.94
CA ILE A 237 9.87 6.84 14.00
C ILE A 237 8.62 6.88 13.12
N LEU A 238 7.81 7.94 13.21
CA LEU A 238 6.59 8.07 12.42
C LEU A 238 6.89 8.21 10.92
N LEU A 239 7.96 8.92 10.55
CA LEU A 239 8.36 9.07 9.14
C LEU A 239 9.01 7.80 8.58
N SER A 240 9.64 6.97 9.41
CA SER A 240 10.12 5.65 8.96
C SER A 240 8.97 4.72 8.51
N ALA A 241 7.74 5.00 8.93
CA ALA A 241 6.55 4.30 8.41
C ALA A 241 6.32 4.54 6.91
N ILE A 242 6.71 5.70 6.37
CA ILE A 242 6.62 5.98 4.93
C ILE A 242 7.61 5.07 4.18
N LEU A 243 8.84 4.94 4.69
CA LEU A 243 9.82 3.98 4.13
C LEU A 243 9.30 2.57 4.20
N SER A 244 8.72 2.20 5.35
CA SER A 244 8.11 0.89 5.55
C SER A 244 7.00 0.61 4.53
N ALA A 245 6.14 1.58 4.26
CA ALA A 245 5.08 1.46 3.26
C ALA A 245 5.61 1.35 1.82
N ALA A 246 6.70 2.05 1.51
CA ALA A 246 7.31 2.02 0.18
C ALA A 246 8.16 0.76 -0.06
N MET A 247 8.65 0.12 1.01
CA MET A 247 9.49 -1.07 0.94
C MET A 247 8.69 -2.38 0.99
N SER A 248 7.46 -2.36 1.53
CA SER A 248 6.55 -3.51 1.60
C SER A 248 5.74 -3.62 0.30
#